data_9b798172f7600e0a91c1057270bfa016
#
_entry.id   9b798172f7600e0a91c1057270bfa016
#
_cell.length_a   1.000
_cell.length_b   1.000
_cell.length_c   1.000
_cell.angle_alpha   90.00
_cell.angle_beta   90.00
_cell.angle_gamma   90.00
#
_symmetry.space_group_name_H-M   'P 1'
#
loop_
_entity.id
_entity.type
_entity.pdbx_description
1 polymer ?
#
loop_
_entity_poly.entity_id
_entity_poly.type
_entity_poly.pdbx_seq_one_letter_code
_entity_poly.pdbx_strand_id
1 'polypeptide(L)'
;SVTVRGVIIPVAGLSIIGWFWFSGATFSEAWNPKGLSIGEGMGSSIALTLWAFLGMESAAQNSDAVENPKKNVPLACMLGTLGAAAIYVLSTTVIQGIVPNAELAKSTGPFGLAYAKMFSPLVGSIIMGLAILACLGSLLGWQFTIASTAKASADERMFPSLFSKVNGMGAPVAGMIVM
;
A
#
# COMPACT_ATOMS: atom_id res chain seq x y z
N SER A 1 -7.13 10.17 -7.22
CA SER A 1 -6.44 11.20 -6.48
C SER A 1 -6.84 11.34 -5.00
N VAL A 2 -8.07 11.01 -4.60
CA VAL A 2 -8.50 10.97 -3.18
C VAL A 2 -7.79 9.84 -2.43
N THR A 3 -7.70 8.66 -3.02
CA THR A 3 -6.99 7.50 -2.47
C THR A 3 -5.52 7.82 -2.18
N VAL A 4 -4.83 8.45 -3.13
CA VAL A 4 -3.41 8.83 -2.98
C VAL A 4 -3.24 9.81 -1.81
N ARG A 5 -4.07 10.84 -1.70
CA ARG A 5 -4.01 11.79 -0.60
C ARG A 5 -4.40 11.17 0.74
N GLY A 6 -5.42 10.32 0.76
CA GLY A 6 -5.89 9.63 1.96
C GLY A 6 -4.90 8.61 2.54
N VAL A 7 -3.97 8.09 1.73
CA VAL A 7 -2.91 7.17 2.18
C VAL A 7 -1.60 7.92 2.41
N ILE A 8 -1.14 8.70 1.43
CA ILE A 8 0.20 9.30 1.48
C ILE A 8 0.29 10.34 2.60
N ILE A 9 -0.74 11.17 2.79
CA ILE A 9 -0.69 12.22 3.81
C ILE A 9 -0.57 11.65 5.22
N PRO A 10 -1.40 10.70 5.68
CA PRO A 10 -1.23 10.11 7.00
C PRO A 10 0.09 9.35 7.15
N VAL A 11 0.52 8.60 6.14
CA VAL A 11 1.75 7.79 6.23
C VAL A 11 3.00 8.68 6.24
N ALA A 12 3.07 9.66 5.33
CA ALA A 12 4.17 10.63 5.32
C ALA A 12 4.15 11.52 6.56
N GLY A 13 2.98 11.97 6.98
CA GLY A 13 2.81 12.74 8.22
C GLY A 13 3.36 12.00 9.43
N LEU A 14 2.98 10.72 9.59
CA LEU A 14 3.51 9.88 10.67
C LEU A 14 5.03 9.71 10.56
N SER A 15 5.54 9.45 9.36
CA SER A 15 6.97 9.23 9.12
C SER A 15 7.83 10.46 9.43
N ILE A 16 7.26 11.67 9.36
CA ILE A 16 7.97 12.94 9.63
C ILE A 16 7.71 13.41 11.06
N ILE A 17 6.44 13.52 11.43
CA ILE A 17 6.05 14.15 12.72
C ILE A 17 6.20 13.17 13.88
N GLY A 18 6.00 11.88 13.65
CA GLY A 18 6.02 10.85 14.70
C GLY A 18 7.34 10.71 15.44
N TRP A 19 8.44 11.20 14.89
CA TRP A 19 9.74 11.23 15.57
C TRP A 19 9.75 12.06 16.85
N PHE A 20 8.85 13.04 17.01
CA PHE A 20 8.69 13.79 18.25
C PHE A 20 8.13 12.96 19.42
N TRP A 21 7.43 11.87 19.12
CA TRP A 21 6.88 10.92 20.09
C TRP A 21 7.64 9.60 20.14
N PHE A 22 8.72 9.48 19.35
CA PHE A 22 9.51 8.26 19.28
C PHE A 22 10.25 7.99 20.59
N SER A 23 10.08 6.78 21.14
CA SER A 23 10.78 6.28 22.32
C SER A 23 11.73 5.14 21.93
N GLY A 24 13.03 5.34 22.13
CA GLY A 24 14.03 4.31 21.86
C GLY A 24 13.85 3.06 22.74
N ALA A 25 13.34 3.22 23.97
CA ALA A 25 13.05 2.09 24.86
C ALA A 25 11.92 1.22 24.28
N THR A 26 10.80 1.85 23.90
CA THR A 26 9.66 1.14 23.26
C THR A 26 10.08 0.45 21.98
N PHE A 27 10.91 1.10 21.15
CA PHE A 27 11.45 0.51 19.93
C PHE A 27 12.33 -0.70 20.21
N SER A 28 13.23 -0.63 21.21
CA SER A 28 14.12 -1.74 21.57
C SER A 28 13.35 -2.98 22.00
N GLU A 29 12.26 -2.82 22.78
CA GLU A 29 11.36 -3.93 23.16
C GLU A 29 10.62 -4.52 21.96
N ALA A 30 10.29 -3.69 20.96
CA ALA A 30 9.57 -4.12 19.76
C ALA A 30 10.49 -4.75 18.70
N TRP A 31 11.80 -4.47 18.73
CA TRP A 31 12.74 -4.85 17.67
C TRP A 31 12.85 -6.37 17.45
N ASN A 32 12.97 -7.12 18.50
CA ASN A 32 13.08 -8.61 18.39
C ASN A 32 12.47 -9.30 19.61
N PRO A 33 11.13 -9.23 19.79
CA PRO A 33 10.47 -9.77 20.99
C PRO A 33 10.56 -11.30 21.10
N LYS A 34 10.86 -11.99 20.00
CA LYS A 34 10.97 -13.47 19.95
C LYS A 34 12.42 -13.97 20.02
N GLY A 35 13.40 -13.06 20.06
CA GLY A 35 14.82 -13.44 20.08
C GLY A 35 15.29 -14.20 18.83
N LEU A 36 14.67 -13.95 17.67
CA LEU A 36 15.02 -14.63 16.42
C LEU A 36 16.40 -14.19 15.92
N SER A 37 17.13 -15.09 15.28
CA SER A 37 18.32 -14.71 14.51
C SER A 37 17.90 -13.78 13.34
N ILE A 38 18.86 -12.99 12.85
CA ILE A 38 18.62 -12.07 11.70
C ILE A 38 18.08 -12.85 10.50
N GLY A 39 18.65 -14.01 10.19
CA GLY A 39 18.22 -14.84 9.06
C GLY A 39 16.80 -15.36 9.20
N GLU A 40 16.41 -15.83 10.38
CA GLU A 40 15.04 -16.29 10.65
C GLU A 40 14.02 -15.13 10.61
N GLY A 41 14.38 -13.97 11.17
CA GLY A 41 13.56 -12.76 11.13
C GLY A 41 13.35 -12.28 9.70
N MET A 42 14.40 -12.23 8.89
CA MET A 42 14.31 -11.89 7.46
C MET A 42 13.46 -12.91 6.70
N GLY A 43 13.71 -14.21 6.88
CA GLY A 43 12.96 -15.27 6.19
C GLY A 43 11.47 -15.22 6.48
N SER A 44 11.07 -14.99 7.74
CA SER A 44 9.66 -14.89 8.13
C SER A 44 8.97 -13.63 7.61
N SER A 45 9.71 -12.54 7.37
CA SER A 45 9.16 -11.27 6.88
C SER A 45 9.11 -11.17 5.35
N ILE A 46 9.88 -11.98 4.61
CA ILE A 46 9.94 -11.91 3.14
C ILE A 46 8.55 -12.05 2.51
N ALA A 47 7.76 -13.01 2.93
CA ALA A 47 6.42 -13.23 2.37
C ALA A 47 5.49 -12.03 2.58
N LEU A 48 5.58 -11.38 3.76
CA LEU A 48 4.78 -10.19 4.09
C LEU A 48 5.24 -8.95 3.30
N THR A 49 6.57 -8.77 3.18
CA THR A 49 7.13 -7.64 2.43
C THR A 49 6.91 -7.81 0.93
N LEU A 50 6.92 -9.03 0.39
CA LEU A 50 6.58 -9.29 -1.01
C LEU A 50 5.20 -8.75 -1.36
N TRP A 51 4.20 -9.00 -0.51
CA TRP A 51 2.85 -8.44 -0.69
C TRP A 51 2.81 -6.92 -0.75
N ALA A 52 3.63 -6.26 0.06
CA ALA A 52 3.68 -4.80 0.12
C ALA A 52 4.26 -4.17 -1.16
N PHE A 53 5.01 -4.92 -1.95
CA PHE A 53 5.62 -4.46 -3.21
C PHE A 53 4.90 -4.98 -4.47
N LEU A 54 3.80 -5.71 -4.34
CA LEU A 54 2.97 -6.07 -5.49
C LEU A 54 2.32 -4.81 -6.10
N GLY A 55 2.22 -4.79 -7.42
CA GLY A 55 1.60 -3.70 -8.18
C GLY A 55 2.58 -2.78 -8.91
N MET A 56 3.89 -2.96 -8.74
CA MET A 56 4.89 -2.20 -9.51
C MET A 56 4.79 -2.48 -11.01
N GLU A 57 4.40 -3.70 -11.38
CA GLU A 57 4.12 -4.11 -12.74
C GLU A 57 2.99 -3.31 -13.40
N SER A 58 2.09 -2.72 -12.62
CA SER A 58 1.02 -1.86 -13.14
C SER A 58 1.54 -0.64 -13.90
N ALA A 59 2.72 -0.14 -13.55
CA ALA A 59 3.38 0.93 -14.30
C ALA A 59 3.80 0.48 -15.69
N ALA A 60 4.22 -0.78 -15.84
CA ALA A 60 4.56 -1.37 -17.15
C ALA A 60 3.30 -1.62 -17.99
N GLN A 61 2.20 -2.06 -17.38
CA GLN A 61 0.92 -2.29 -18.07
C GLN A 61 0.31 -1.00 -18.64
N ASN A 62 0.59 0.14 -18.04
CA ASN A 62 0.12 1.45 -18.49
C ASN A 62 1.16 2.22 -19.31
N SER A 63 2.16 1.54 -19.85
CA SER A 63 3.27 2.16 -20.60
C SER A 63 2.83 2.93 -21.84
N ASP A 64 1.73 2.53 -22.50
CA ASP A 64 1.19 3.19 -23.69
C ASP A 64 0.69 4.62 -23.42
N ALA A 65 0.38 4.93 -22.17
CA ALA A 65 -0.06 6.26 -21.73
C ALA A 65 1.11 7.18 -21.31
N VAL A 66 2.34 6.69 -21.36
CA VAL A 66 3.53 7.40 -20.85
C VAL A 66 4.39 7.94 -21.98
N GLU A 67 4.76 9.21 -21.93
CA GLU A 67 5.75 9.78 -22.83
C GLU A 67 7.12 9.13 -22.64
N ASN A 68 7.79 8.73 -23.74
CA ASN A 68 9.09 8.06 -23.72
C ASN A 68 9.11 6.83 -22.76
N PRO A 69 8.25 5.82 -22.98
CA PRO A 69 8.04 4.73 -22.03
C PRO A 69 9.33 3.94 -21.74
N LYS A 70 10.21 3.77 -22.72
CA LYS A 70 11.49 3.05 -22.56
C LYS A 70 12.40 3.66 -21.47
N LYS A 71 12.29 4.95 -21.21
CA LYS A 71 13.07 5.66 -20.19
C LYS A 71 12.26 5.91 -18.93
N ASN A 72 11.03 6.39 -19.08
CA ASN A 72 10.24 6.90 -17.96
C ASN A 72 9.58 5.77 -17.14
N VAL A 73 9.21 4.64 -17.76
CA VAL A 73 8.62 3.52 -17.03
C VAL A 73 9.63 2.86 -16.08
N PRO A 74 10.85 2.46 -16.51
CA PRO A 74 11.85 1.91 -15.60
C PRO A 74 12.24 2.89 -14.47
N LEU A 75 12.36 4.18 -14.80
CA LEU A 75 12.70 5.21 -13.82
C LEU A 75 11.58 5.39 -12.79
N ALA A 76 10.33 5.42 -13.23
CA ALA A 76 9.16 5.52 -12.34
C ALA A 76 9.04 4.29 -11.42
N CYS A 77 9.24 3.08 -11.96
CA CYS A 77 9.25 1.85 -11.16
C CYS A 77 10.37 1.87 -10.11
N MET A 78 11.59 2.23 -10.51
CA MET A 78 12.73 2.28 -9.59
C MET A 78 12.54 3.33 -8.49
N LEU A 79 12.17 4.55 -8.84
CA LEU A 79 11.95 5.62 -7.87
C LEU A 79 10.73 5.34 -6.99
N GLY A 80 9.66 4.78 -7.56
CA GLY A 80 8.47 4.37 -6.83
C GLY A 80 8.78 3.28 -5.80
N THR A 81 9.55 2.27 -6.18
CA THR A 81 9.97 1.17 -5.29
C THR A 81 10.85 1.67 -4.16
N LEU A 82 11.89 2.46 -4.47
CA LEU A 82 12.79 3.02 -3.46
C LEU A 82 12.05 3.98 -2.52
N GLY A 83 11.17 4.82 -3.06
CA GLY A 83 10.34 5.71 -2.27
C GLY A 83 9.38 4.95 -1.34
N ALA A 84 8.72 3.92 -1.84
CA ALA A 84 7.86 3.06 -1.03
C ALA A 84 8.65 2.34 0.07
N ALA A 85 9.81 1.77 -0.26
CA ALA A 85 10.68 1.12 0.72
C ALA A 85 11.10 2.09 1.84
N ALA A 86 11.52 3.30 1.49
CA ALA A 86 11.88 4.33 2.47
C ALA A 86 10.70 4.68 3.39
N ILE A 87 9.51 4.90 2.82
CA ILE A 87 8.29 5.20 3.59
C ILE A 87 7.91 4.03 4.49
N TYR A 88 7.98 2.78 4.02
CA TYR A 88 7.68 1.60 4.83
C TYR A 88 8.64 1.47 6.02
N VAL A 89 9.94 1.60 5.79
CA VAL A 89 10.94 1.55 6.87
C VAL A 89 10.71 2.67 7.88
N LEU A 90 10.54 3.91 7.43
CA LEU A 90 10.33 5.05 8.33
C LEU A 90 9.03 4.93 9.12
N SER A 91 7.91 4.64 8.47
CA SER A 91 6.61 4.56 9.15
C SER A 91 6.54 3.39 10.14
N THR A 92 7.05 2.22 9.78
CA THR A 92 7.06 1.06 10.69
C THR A 92 7.99 1.29 11.89
N THR A 93 9.16 1.88 11.67
CA THR A 93 10.10 2.24 12.75
C THR A 93 9.44 3.21 13.73
N VAL A 94 8.82 4.26 13.22
CA VAL A 94 8.16 5.28 14.05
C VAL A 94 6.98 4.68 14.83
N ILE A 95 6.14 3.87 14.19
CA ILE A 95 5.02 3.20 14.87
C ILE A 95 5.52 2.33 16.03
N GLN A 96 6.56 1.54 15.80
CA GLN A 96 7.15 0.67 16.84
C GLN A 96 7.79 1.47 17.98
N GLY A 97 8.23 2.69 17.73
CA GLY A 97 8.74 3.59 18.76
C GLY A 97 7.66 4.34 19.55
N ILE A 98 6.43 4.44 19.01
CA ILE A 98 5.30 5.13 19.64
C ILE A 98 4.39 4.15 20.41
N VAL A 99 4.12 2.99 19.80
CA VAL A 99 3.13 2.02 20.27
C VAL A 99 3.83 0.79 20.80
N PRO A 100 3.60 0.40 22.09
CA PRO A 100 4.14 -0.84 22.65
C PRO A 100 3.71 -2.07 21.83
N ASN A 101 4.63 -3.02 21.67
CA ASN A 101 4.42 -4.21 20.85
C ASN A 101 3.18 -5.03 21.26
N ALA A 102 2.89 -5.12 22.55
CA ALA A 102 1.72 -5.83 23.06
C ALA A 102 0.38 -5.24 22.60
N GLU A 103 0.30 -3.93 22.42
CA GLU A 103 -0.87 -3.24 21.88
C GLU A 103 -0.89 -3.33 20.34
N LEU A 104 0.28 -3.16 19.71
CA LEU A 104 0.43 -3.21 18.25
C LEU A 104 0.02 -4.58 17.69
N ALA A 105 0.41 -5.66 18.35
CA ALA A 105 0.07 -7.03 17.96
C ALA A 105 -1.45 -7.33 18.01
N LYS A 106 -2.21 -6.60 18.79
CA LYS A 106 -3.67 -6.73 18.91
C LYS A 106 -4.44 -5.75 18.04
N SER A 107 -3.75 -4.77 17.47
CA SER A 107 -4.38 -3.70 16.68
C SER A 107 -4.63 -4.14 15.26
N THR A 108 -5.82 -3.87 14.74
CA THR A 108 -6.17 -4.01 13.32
C THR A 108 -5.89 -2.73 12.53
N GLY A 109 -5.55 -1.62 13.23
CA GLY A 109 -5.29 -0.32 12.62
C GLY A 109 -4.11 0.41 13.24
N PRO A 110 -2.86 -0.03 12.98
CA PRO A 110 -1.66 0.51 13.64
C PRO A 110 -1.48 2.02 13.44
N PHE A 111 -1.81 2.55 12.26
CA PHE A 111 -1.74 3.99 12.00
C PHE A 111 -2.71 4.78 12.87
N GLY A 112 -3.98 4.37 12.94
CA GLY A 112 -4.97 5.03 13.79
C GLY A 112 -4.58 4.99 15.27
N LEU A 113 -4.02 3.88 15.73
CA LEU A 113 -3.54 3.73 17.09
C LEU A 113 -2.35 4.66 17.40
N ALA A 114 -1.39 4.78 16.48
CA ALA A 114 -0.26 5.69 16.61
C ALA A 114 -0.74 7.15 16.69
N TYR A 115 -1.62 7.56 15.79
CA TYR A 115 -2.18 8.91 15.80
C TYR A 115 -3.03 9.20 17.05
N ALA A 116 -3.76 8.20 17.56
CA ALA A 116 -4.49 8.33 18.81
C ALA A 116 -3.57 8.58 20.01
N LYS A 117 -2.41 7.93 20.03
CA LYS A 117 -1.39 8.14 21.07
C LYS A 117 -0.64 9.46 20.92
N MET A 118 -0.41 9.91 19.69
CA MET A 118 0.28 11.17 19.41
C MET A 118 -0.57 12.39 19.77
N PHE A 119 -1.87 12.35 19.46
CA PHE A 119 -2.74 13.51 19.58
C PHE A 119 -3.98 13.21 20.45
N SER A 120 -4.94 12.46 19.94
CA SER A 120 -6.15 12.08 20.66
C SER A 120 -6.87 10.91 20.00
N PRO A 121 -7.74 10.19 20.73
CA PRO A 121 -8.56 9.11 20.17
C PRO A 121 -9.42 9.57 18.98
N LEU A 122 -9.90 10.82 18.99
CA LEU A 122 -10.67 11.40 17.88
C LEU A 122 -9.84 11.49 16.60
N VAL A 123 -8.59 11.96 16.70
CA VAL A 123 -7.67 12.04 15.55
C VAL A 123 -7.37 10.65 15.02
N GLY A 124 -7.13 9.67 15.90
CA GLY A 124 -6.95 8.27 15.51
C GLY A 124 -8.17 7.72 14.74
N SER A 125 -9.38 8.01 15.19
CA SER A 125 -10.63 7.60 14.51
C SER A 125 -10.79 8.24 13.14
N ILE A 126 -10.45 9.52 12.99
CA ILE A 126 -10.48 10.22 11.70
C ILE A 126 -9.50 9.57 10.73
N ILE A 127 -8.27 9.30 11.17
CA ILE A 127 -7.25 8.62 10.35
C ILE A 127 -7.72 7.24 9.92
N MET A 128 -8.35 6.48 10.81
CA MET A 128 -8.94 5.17 10.47
C MET A 128 -10.06 5.31 9.44
N GLY A 129 -10.93 6.30 9.56
CA GLY A 129 -11.97 6.59 8.56
C GLY A 129 -11.38 6.90 7.19
N LEU A 130 -10.34 7.73 7.13
CA LEU A 130 -9.62 8.01 5.88
C LEU A 130 -8.94 6.76 5.30
N ALA A 131 -8.36 5.90 6.14
CA ALA A 131 -7.77 4.64 5.71
C ALA A 131 -8.82 3.70 5.10
N ILE A 132 -10.01 3.59 5.68
CA ILE A 132 -11.12 2.79 5.13
C ILE A 132 -11.53 3.32 3.76
N LEU A 133 -11.72 4.63 3.62
CA LEU A 133 -12.05 5.24 2.33
C LEU A 133 -10.94 5.03 1.28
N ALA A 134 -9.69 5.10 1.70
CA ALA A 134 -8.55 4.83 0.84
C ALA A 134 -8.49 3.36 0.39
N CYS A 135 -8.77 2.41 1.28
CA CYS A 135 -8.86 0.98 0.94
C CYS A 135 -9.98 0.70 -0.06
N LEU A 136 -11.16 1.29 0.13
CA LEU A 136 -12.28 1.16 -0.83
C LEU A 136 -11.91 1.73 -2.20
N GLY A 137 -11.28 2.90 -2.24
CA GLY A 137 -10.80 3.49 -3.49
C GLY A 137 -9.72 2.65 -4.17
N SER A 138 -8.83 2.03 -3.41
CA SER A 138 -7.81 1.12 -3.92
C SER A 138 -8.43 -0.16 -4.50
N LEU A 139 -9.41 -0.74 -3.81
CA LEU A 139 -10.15 -1.92 -4.27
C LEU A 139 -10.79 -1.67 -5.64
N LEU A 140 -11.49 -0.54 -5.80
CA LEU A 140 -12.07 -0.16 -7.09
C LEU A 140 -11.02 0.03 -8.18
N GLY A 141 -9.87 0.62 -7.84
CA GLY A 141 -8.75 0.77 -8.77
C GLY A 141 -8.20 -0.58 -9.24
N TRP A 142 -7.99 -1.51 -8.33
CA TRP A 142 -7.54 -2.86 -8.64
C TRP A 142 -8.55 -3.64 -9.48
N GLN A 143 -9.84 -3.55 -9.14
CA GLN A 143 -10.91 -4.15 -9.96
C GLN A 143 -10.87 -3.66 -11.40
N PHE A 144 -10.70 -2.35 -11.61
CA PHE A 144 -10.59 -1.78 -12.95
C PHE A 144 -9.33 -2.29 -13.68
N THR A 145 -8.19 -2.35 -13.01
CA THR A 145 -6.91 -2.83 -13.60
C THR A 145 -7.02 -4.28 -14.04
N ILE A 146 -7.54 -5.16 -13.18
CA ILE A 146 -7.72 -6.58 -13.50
C ILE A 146 -8.70 -6.76 -14.67
N ALA A 147 -9.82 -6.03 -14.64
CA ALA A 147 -10.81 -6.09 -15.72
C ALA A 147 -10.26 -5.57 -17.06
N SER A 148 -9.40 -4.54 -17.02
CA SER A 148 -8.73 -4.02 -18.22
C SER A 148 -7.71 -5.02 -18.79
N THR A 149 -6.97 -5.72 -17.93
CA THR A 149 -6.04 -6.78 -18.34
C THR A 149 -6.78 -7.95 -18.97
N ALA A 150 -7.91 -8.38 -18.37
CA ALA A 150 -8.77 -9.42 -18.93
C ALA A 150 -9.34 -9.01 -20.30
N LYS A 151 -9.71 -7.74 -20.45
CA LYS A 151 -10.15 -7.19 -21.75
C LYS A 151 -9.04 -7.26 -22.79
N ALA A 152 -7.84 -6.78 -22.47
CA ALA A 152 -6.70 -6.83 -23.38
C ALA A 152 -6.40 -8.26 -23.85
N SER A 153 -6.42 -9.23 -22.92
CA SER A 153 -6.25 -10.66 -23.25
C SER A 153 -7.38 -11.20 -24.13
N ALA A 154 -8.61 -10.72 -23.94
CA ALA A 154 -9.75 -11.12 -24.78
C ALA A 154 -9.69 -10.52 -26.19
N ASP A 155 -9.19 -9.28 -26.32
CA ASP A 155 -8.98 -8.64 -27.62
C ASP A 155 -7.92 -9.39 -28.43
N GLU A 156 -6.90 -9.97 -27.79
CA GLU A 156 -5.89 -10.84 -28.38
C GLU A 156 -6.35 -12.30 -28.56
N ARG A 157 -7.61 -12.63 -28.30
CA ARG A 157 -8.21 -13.97 -28.38
C ARG A 157 -7.62 -15.00 -27.40
N MET A 158 -6.92 -14.57 -26.38
CA MET A 158 -6.39 -15.43 -25.30
C MET A 158 -7.38 -15.62 -24.16
N PHE A 159 -8.48 -14.87 -24.16
CA PHE A 159 -9.54 -14.92 -23.14
C PHE A 159 -10.93 -14.89 -23.81
N PRO A 160 -12.01 -15.34 -23.12
CA PRO A 160 -13.36 -15.35 -23.69
C PRO A 160 -13.79 -13.96 -24.19
N SER A 161 -14.39 -13.89 -25.37
CA SER A 161 -14.82 -12.63 -26.02
C SER A 161 -15.83 -11.80 -25.22
N LEU A 162 -16.45 -12.39 -24.19
CA LEU A 162 -17.31 -11.69 -23.24
C LEU A 162 -16.58 -10.53 -22.55
N PHE A 163 -15.29 -10.71 -22.25
CA PHE A 163 -14.47 -9.73 -21.56
C PHE A 163 -14.01 -8.56 -22.45
N SER A 164 -14.09 -8.69 -23.78
CA SER A 164 -13.83 -7.57 -24.71
C SER A 164 -14.93 -6.51 -24.69
N LYS A 165 -16.11 -6.81 -24.14
CA LYS A 165 -17.24 -5.89 -24.13
C LYS A 165 -17.01 -4.74 -23.16
N VAL A 166 -17.19 -3.52 -23.65
CA VAL A 166 -17.12 -2.28 -22.86
C VAL A 166 -18.47 -1.57 -22.87
N ASN A 167 -18.72 -0.75 -21.84
CA ASN A 167 -19.89 0.14 -21.83
C ASN A 167 -19.62 1.40 -22.68
N GLY A 168 -20.62 2.30 -22.77
CA GLY A 168 -20.52 3.56 -23.52
C GLY A 168 -19.41 4.51 -23.03
N MET A 169 -18.81 4.28 -21.86
CA MET A 169 -17.67 5.00 -21.31
C MET A 169 -16.34 4.24 -21.45
N GLY A 170 -16.32 3.13 -22.19
CA GLY A 170 -15.10 2.34 -22.43
C GLY A 170 -14.69 1.42 -21.26
N ALA A 171 -15.51 1.29 -20.21
CA ALA A 171 -15.19 0.44 -19.07
C ALA A 171 -15.50 -1.04 -19.36
N PRO A 172 -14.61 -1.99 -18.98
CA PRO A 172 -14.78 -3.42 -19.20
C PRO A 172 -15.73 -4.05 -18.18
N VAL A 173 -17.04 -3.82 -18.34
CA VAL A 173 -18.09 -4.16 -17.35
C VAL A 173 -18.12 -5.65 -17.02
N ALA A 174 -17.97 -6.52 -18.04
CA ALA A 174 -17.98 -7.97 -17.81
C ALA A 174 -16.84 -8.39 -16.86
N GLY A 175 -15.63 -7.85 -17.05
CA GLY A 175 -14.50 -8.08 -16.14
C GLY A 175 -14.75 -7.54 -14.74
N MET A 176 -15.32 -6.35 -14.62
CA MET A 176 -15.61 -5.74 -13.32
C MET A 176 -16.67 -6.44 -12.48
N ILE A 177 -17.60 -7.16 -13.11
CA ILE A 177 -18.67 -7.90 -12.40
C ILE A 177 -18.20 -9.31 -12.00
N VAL A 178 -17.37 -9.95 -12.82
CA VAL A 178 -16.97 -11.35 -12.62
C VAL A 178 -15.76 -11.46 -11.67
N MET A 179 -14.92 -10.43 -11.61
CA MET A 179 -13.72 -10.38 -10.76
C MET A 179 -13.93 -9.50 -9.53
#